data_864657be66df875751acc2e97553f3a2
#
_entry.id   864657be66df875751acc2e97553f3a2
#
_cell.length_a   1.000
_cell.length_b   1.000
_cell.length_c   1.000
_cell.angle_alpha   90.00
_cell.angle_beta   90.00
_cell.angle_gamma   90.00
#
_symmetry.space_group_name_H-M   'P 1'
#
loop_
_entity.id
_entity.type
_entity.pdbx_description
1 polymer ?
#
loop_
_entity_poly.entity_id
_entity_poly.type
_entity_poly.pdbx_seq_one_letter_code
_entity_poly.pdbx_strand_id
1 'polypeptide(L)'
;KPMHCKKVFIEMDADYSGSTIRQAYIAMGTMLKAAKMNDLISKHPMDGVRFTKPVRAANDIKFLTREEQRIFLETARRSHNYNQYALILETGLRTGELIGLTWDAVDFEKRTLTVNKTLEFRHGTKSWRAGPPKTPNSYRTIPLTDTAYGILREVWDSREERKSSPVLEQTLEHMDRRSGSMAKLVMRDLVFINWRTREPAKNSSYDTHLYKLCDEAGIRRF
;
A
#
# COMPACT_ATOMS: atom_id res chain seq x y z
N LYS A 1 -6.01 0.85 37.17
CA LYS A 1 -6.77 -0.39 37.44
C LYS A 1 -7.37 -0.92 36.15
N PRO A 2 -7.64 -2.22 36.00
CA PRO A 2 -8.23 -2.81 34.78
C PRO A 2 -9.51 -2.12 34.32
N MET A 3 -10.34 -1.70 35.24
CA MET A 3 -11.59 -0.97 34.96
C MET A 3 -11.36 0.32 34.18
N HIS A 4 -10.29 1.07 34.46
CA HIS A 4 -9.95 2.30 33.74
C HIS A 4 -9.57 2.01 32.31
N CYS A 5 -8.76 0.95 32.08
CA CYS A 5 -8.39 0.54 30.72
C CYS A 5 -9.62 0.08 29.92
N LYS A 6 -10.53 -0.69 30.55
CA LYS A 6 -11.76 -1.12 29.91
C LYS A 6 -12.67 0.07 29.55
N LYS A 7 -12.77 1.08 30.42
CA LYS A 7 -13.59 2.28 30.18
C LYS A 7 -13.12 3.03 28.92
N VAL A 8 -11.79 3.19 28.73
CA VAL A 8 -11.23 3.84 27.53
C VAL A 8 -11.70 3.15 26.25
N PHE A 9 -11.70 1.82 26.19
CA PHE A 9 -12.12 1.09 24.98
C PHE A 9 -13.63 1.16 24.75
N ILE A 10 -14.43 1.23 25.81
CA ILE A 10 -15.89 1.45 25.72
C ILE A 10 -16.18 2.87 25.18
N GLU A 11 -15.47 3.87 25.66
CA GLU A 11 -15.61 5.24 25.17
C GLU A 11 -15.17 5.37 23.70
N MET A 12 -14.11 4.66 23.32
CA MET A 12 -13.65 4.64 21.92
C MET A 12 -14.63 3.95 20.97
N ASP A 13 -15.48 3.04 21.47
CA ASP A 13 -16.40 2.27 20.61
C ASP A 13 -17.50 3.14 19.99
N ALA A 14 -17.78 4.31 20.59
CA ALA A 14 -18.73 5.28 20.04
C ALA A 14 -18.23 5.99 18.76
N ASP A 15 -16.91 6.25 18.68
CA ASP A 15 -16.34 7.16 17.67
C ASP A 15 -15.35 6.47 16.71
N TYR A 16 -14.85 5.28 17.05
CA TYR A 16 -13.76 4.65 16.33
C TYR A 16 -14.08 3.25 15.80
N SER A 17 -13.49 2.91 14.68
CA SER A 17 -13.61 1.56 14.12
C SER A 17 -12.96 0.51 15.03
N GLY A 18 -13.47 -0.72 15.01
CA GLY A 18 -12.90 -1.82 15.78
C GLY A 18 -11.42 -2.10 15.47
N SER A 19 -10.93 -1.77 14.27
CA SER A 19 -9.50 -1.84 13.95
C SER A 19 -8.68 -0.77 14.67
N THR A 20 -9.20 0.44 14.79
CA THR A 20 -8.58 1.55 15.54
C THR A 20 -8.51 1.23 17.03
N ILE A 21 -9.61 0.72 17.60
CA ILE A 21 -9.66 0.28 19.01
C ILE A 21 -8.67 -0.84 19.27
N ARG A 22 -8.53 -1.79 18.34
CA ARG A 22 -7.52 -2.87 18.42
C ARG A 22 -6.10 -2.32 18.45
N GLN A 23 -5.78 -1.32 17.63
CA GLN A 23 -4.47 -0.66 17.65
C GLN A 23 -4.19 0.00 19.00
N ALA A 24 -5.16 0.73 19.55
CA ALA A 24 -5.08 1.34 20.85
C ALA A 24 -4.88 0.29 21.97
N TYR A 25 -5.62 -0.84 21.90
CA TYR A 25 -5.48 -1.95 22.83
C TYR A 25 -4.04 -2.53 22.82
N ILE A 26 -3.49 -2.78 21.63
CA ILE A 26 -2.12 -3.31 21.48
C ILE A 26 -1.10 -2.29 22.00
N ALA A 27 -1.23 -1.03 21.64
CA ALA A 27 -0.32 0.04 22.05
C ALA A 27 -0.31 0.21 23.58
N MET A 28 -1.50 0.30 24.19
CA MET A 28 -1.65 0.39 25.65
C MET A 28 -1.07 -0.84 26.36
N GLY A 29 -1.36 -2.04 25.86
CA GLY A 29 -0.82 -3.28 26.43
C GLY A 29 0.69 -3.34 26.36
N THR A 30 1.29 -2.93 25.25
CA THR A 30 2.76 -2.90 25.10
C THR A 30 3.40 -1.87 26.03
N MET A 31 2.84 -0.66 26.13
CA MET A 31 3.32 0.39 27.01
C MET A 31 3.27 -0.04 28.48
N LEU A 32 2.13 -0.59 28.93
CA LEU A 32 1.98 -1.03 30.32
C LEU A 32 2.82 -2.27 30.65
N LYS A 33 3.06 -3.14 29.67
CA LYS A 33 4.01 -4.25 29.84
C LYS A 33 5.43 -3.73 30.05
N ALA A 34 5.86 -2.75 29.27
CA ALA A 34 7.16 -2.11 29.45
C ALA A 34 7.26 -1.42 30.83
N ALA A 35 6.22 -0.72 31.26
CA ALA A 35 6.17 -0.09 32.58
C ALA A 35 6.32 -1.12 33.72
N LYS A 36 5.68 -2.29 33.60
CA LYS A 36 5.83 -3.38 34.57
C LYS A 36 7.25 -3.98 34.56
N MET A 37 7.82 -4.16 33.35
CA MET A 37 9.19 -4.70 33.22
C MET A 37 10.27 -3.77 33.78
N ASN A 38 9.99 -2.47 33.86
CA ASN A 38 10.87 -1.45 34.43
C ASN A 38 10.47 -1.07 35.88
N ASP A 39 9.66 -1.89 36.55
CA ASP A 39 9.21 -1.72 37.93
C ASP A 39 8.48 -0.38 38.23
N LEU A 40 7.99 0.31 37.18
CA LEU A 40 7.19 1.52 37.33
C LEU A 40 5.78 1.23 37.84
N ILE A 41 5.29 0.03 37.64
CA ILE A 41 4.02 -0.48 38.14
C ILE A 41 4.17 -1.93 38.62
N SER A 42 3.54 -2.26 39.74
CA SER A 42 3.62 -3.60 40.34
C SER A 42 2.72 -4.63 39.65
N LYS A 43 1.60 -4.21 39.06
CA LYS A 43 0.62 -5.07 38.39
C LYS A 43 0.31 -4.52 36.99
N HIS A 44 0.07 -5.41 36.03
CA HIS A 44 -0.27 -5.01 34.67
C HIS A 44 -1.78 -4.64 34.60
N PRO A 45 -2.15 -3.37 34.35
CA PRO A 45 -3.54 -2.95 34.39
C PRO A 45 -4.44 -3.53 33.28
N MET A 46 -3.86 -4.14 32.26
CA MET A 46 -4.60 -4.84 31.18
C MET A 46 -4.87 -6.31 31.50
N ASP A 47 -4.37 -6.84 32.61
CA ASP A 47 -4.65 -8.22 33.01
C ASP A 47 -6.17 -8.40 33.22
N GLY A 48 -6.77 -9.31 32.48
CA GLY A 48 -8.22 -9.53 32.48
C GLY A 48 -9.05 -8.59 31.60
N VAL A 49 -8.43 -7.58 30.98
CA VAL A 49 -9.11 -6.77 29.96
C VAL A 49 -9.06 -7.50 28.63
N ARG A 50 -10.20 -7.96 28.15
CA ARG A 50 -10.32 -8.64 26.86
C ARG A 50 -10.77 -7.67 25.78
N PHE A 51 -10.12 -7.72 24.61
CA PHE A 51 -10.61 -7.10 23.40
C PHE A 51 -11.50 -8.06 22.65
N THR A 52 -12.79 -7.74 22.57
CA THR A 52 -13.73 -8.51 21.74
C THR A 52 -13.67 -7.93 20.34
N LYS A 53 -13.17 -8.70 19.38
CA LYS A 53 -13.15 -8.29 17.99
C LYS A 53 -14.58 -8.13 17.48
N PRO A 54 -14.98 -6.96 16.96
CA PRO A 54 -16.28 -6.83 16.33
C PRO A 54 -16.43 -7.86 15.22
N VAL A 55 -17.58 -8.52 15.17
CA VAL A 55 -17.89 -9.44 14.08
C VAL A 55 -18.03 -8.59 12.83
N ARG A 56 -17.13 -8.78 11.86
CA ARG A 56 -17.26 -8.14 10.54
C ARG A 56 -18.51 -8.72 9.87
N ALA A 57 -19.42 -7.86 9.44
CA ALA A 57 -20.48 -8.27 8.55
C ALA A 57 -19.87 -8.84 7.25
N ALA A 58 -20.50 -9.86 6.67
CA ALA A 58 -20.03 -10.48 5.43
C ALA A 58 -19.87 -9.45 4.28
N ASN A 59 -20.56 -8.32 4.36
CA ASN A 59 -20.54 -7.22 3.39
C ASN A 59 -19.35 -6.26 3.54
N ASP A 60 -18.45 -6.46 4.52
CA ASP A 60 -17.27 -5.60 4.74
C ASP A 60 -16.10 -5.90 3.78
N ILE A 61 -16.23 -6.90 2.91
CA ILE A 61 -15.21 -7.21 1.90
C ILE A 61 -15.34 -6.20 0.77
N LYS A 62 -14.35 -5.34 0.65
CA LYS A 62 -14.27 -4.32 -0.39
C LYS A 62 -13.62 -4.91 -1.64
N PHE A 63 -14.42 -5.37 -2.56
CA PHE A 63 -13.99 -5.80 -3.89
C PHE A 63 -14.96 -5.26 -4.94
N LEU A 64 -14.50 -5.06 -6.15
CA LEU A 64 -15.35 -4.70 -7.29
C LEU A 64 -15.93 -5.97 -7.92
N THR A 65 -17.21 -5.95 -8.22
CA THR A 65 -17.81 -6.90 -9.17
C THR A 65 -17.24 -6.64 -10.57
N ARG A 66 -17.41 -7.58 -11.49
CA ARG A 66 -16.96 -7.40 -12.88
C ARG A 66 -17.62 -6.18 -13.55
N GLU A 67 -18.87 -5.93 -13.24
CA GLU A 67 -19.60 -4.78 -13.78
C GLU A 67 -19.09 -3.46 -13.17
N GLU A 68 -18.90 -3.40 -11.85
CA GLU A 68 -18.31 -2.24 -11.19
C GLU A 68 -16.88 -1.95 -11.70
N GLN A 69 -16.09 -3.00 -11.97
CA GLN A 69 -14.77 -2.86 -12.57
C GLN A 69 -14.83 -2.26 -13.97
N ARG A 70 -15.77 -2.72 -14.80
CA ARG A 70 -15.99 -2.18 -16.14
C ARG A 70 -16.36 -0.71 -16.09
N ILE A 71 -17.34 -0.35 -15.26
CA ILE A 71 -17.80 1.04 -15.08
C ILE A 71 -16.66 1.92 -14.57
N PHE A 72 -15.91 1.43 -13.59
CA PHE A 72 -14.75 2.14 -13.04
C PHE A 72 -13.69 2.43 -14.12
N LEU A 73 -13.30 1.42 -14.90
CA LEU A 73 -12.30 1.58 -15.96
C LEU A 73 -12.78 2.52 -17.06
N GLU A 74 -14.06 2.48 -17.41
CA GLU A 74 -14.66 3.38 -18.39
C GLU A 74 -14.59 4.85 -17.90
N THR A 75 -14.95 5.10 -16.65
CA THR A 75 -14.85 6.41 -16.01
C THR A 75 -13.39 6.87 -15.92
N ALA A 76 -12.49 5.96 -15.55
CA ALA A 76 -11.06 6.24 -15.39
C ALA A 76 -10.31 6.51 -16.71
N ARG A 77 -10.88 6.16 -17.90
CA ARG A 77 -10.22 6.34 -19.21
C ARG A 77 -9.75 7.77 -19.49
N ARG A 78 -10.44 8.76 -18.93
CA ARG A 78 -10.08 10.19 -19.07
C ARG A 78 -9.03 10.65 -18.04
N SER A 79 -8.65 9.76 -17.15
CA SER A 79 -7.68 10.04 -16.08
C SER A 79 -6.24 9.82 -16.56
N HIS A 80 -5.34 10.68 -16.13
CA HIS A 80 -3.90 10.48 -16.31
C HIS A 80 -3.36 9.22 -15.59
N ASN A 81 -4.13 8.67 -14.66
CA ASN A 81 -3.78 7.47 -13.90
C ASN A 81 -4.50 6.21 -14.43
N TYR A 82 -5.11 6.26 -15.60
CA TYR A 82 -5.83 5.11 -16.17
C TYR A 82 -4.95 3.85 -16.21
N ASN A 83 -3.76 3.96 -16.81
CA ASN A 83 -2.85 2.84 -16.97
C ASN A 83 -2.43 2.22 -15.62
N GLN A 84 -2.28 3.05 -14.59
CA GLN A 84 -1.98 2.60 -13.23
C GLN A 84 -3.13 1.79 -12.62
N TYR A 85 -4.36 2.31 -12.71
CA TYR A 85 -5.54 1.60 -12.17
C TYR A 85 -5.83 0.32 -12.94
N ALA A 86 -5.75 0.34 -14.26
CA ALA A 86 -5.93 -0.85 -15.09
C ALA A 86 -4.87 -1.91 -14.77
N LEU A 87 -3.60 -1.53 -14.63
CA LEU A 87 -2.54 -2.45 -14.27
C LEU A 87 -2.73 -3.05 -12.86
N ILE A 88 -3.16 -2.27 -11.87
CA ILE A 88 -3.47 -2.79 -10.53
C ILE A 88 -4.58 -3.84 -10.58
N LEU A 89 -5.65 -3.60 -11.34
CA LEU A 89 -6.76 -4.53 -11.47
C LEU A 89 -6.36 -5.84 -12.16
N GLU A 90 -5.45 -5.78 -13.14
CA GLU A 90 -4.92 -6.95 -13.84
C GLU A 90 -3.90 -7.75 -13.00
N THR A 91 -3.12 -7.09 -12.16
CA THR A 91 -1.94 -7.71 -11.52
C THR A 91 -2.06 -7.90 -10.01
N GLY A 92 -3.02 -7.23 -9.37
CA GLY A 92 -3.14 -7.21 -7.91
C GLY A 92 -1.95 -6.56 -7.19
N LEU A 93 -1.26 -5.63 -7.84
CA LEU A 93 -0.20 -4.85 -7.21
C LEU A 93 -0.76 -3.97 -6.09
N ARG A 94 -0.06 -3.90 -4.96
CA ARG A 94 -0.34 -2.88 -3.95
C ARG A 94 0.13 -1.50 -4.44
N THR A 95 -0.50 -0.43 -3.95
CA THR A 95 -0.13 0.95 -4.37
C THR A 95 1.36 1.21 -4.22
N GLY A 96 1.98 0.80 -3.12
CA GLY A 96 3.43 0.97 -2.92
C GLY A 96 4.29 0.13 -3.88
N GLU A 97 3.82 -1.03 -4.31
CA GLU A 97 4.48 -1.88 -5.31
C GLU A 97 4.37 -1.26 -6.71
N LEU A 98 3.21 -0.71 -7.05
CA LEU A 98 2.98 0.02 -8.30
C LEU A 98 3.88 1.26 -8.41
N ILE A 99 3.89 2.11 -7.36
CA ILE A 99 4.68 3.35 -7.34
C ILE A 99 6.19 3.04 -7.38
N GLY A 100 6.59 1.93 -6.75
CA GLY A 100 7.98 1.46 -6.73
C GLY A 100 8.35 0.56 -7.91
N LEU A 101 7.47 0.38 -8.88
CA LEU A 101 7.74 -0.45 -10.05
C LEU A 101 8.77 0.22 -10.95
N THR A 102 9.83 -0.50 -11.29
CA THR A 102 10.92 -0.07 -12.13
C THR A 102 11.02 -0.96 -13.37
N TRP A 103 11.57 -0.45 -14.46
CA TRP A 103 11.62 -1.18 -15.72
C TRP A 103 12.46 -2.46 -15.67
N ASP A 104 13.45 -2.54 -14.80
CA ASP A 104 14.23 -3.75 -14.56
C ASP A 104 13.41 -4.92 -13.96
N ALA A 105 12.22 -4.64 -13.46
CA ALA A 105 11.28 -5.61 -12.93
C ALA A 105 10.26 -6.13 -13.97
N VAL A 106 10.27 -5.59 -15.19
CA VAL A 106 9.37 -5.98 -16.29
C VAL A 106 10.16 -6.73 -17.35
N ASP A 107 9.80 -7.98 -17.58
CA ASP A 107 10.39 -8.83 -18.63
C ASP A 107 9.34 -9.00 -19.75
N PHE A 108 9.55 -8.28 -20.86
CA PHE A 108 8.65 -8.32 -22.00
C PHE A 108 8.76 -9.63 -22.80
N GLU A 109 9.92 -10.29 -22.80
CA GLU A 109 10.11 -11.55 -23.52
C GLU A 109 9.38 -12.68 -22.80
N LYS A 110 9.57 -12.78 -21.47
CA LYS A 110 8.87 -13.77 -20.64
C LYS A 110 7.46 -13.38 -20.30
N ARG A 111 7.04 -12.14 -20.63
CA ARG A 111 5.74 -11.56 -20.27
C ARG A 111 5.48 -11.67 -18.77
N THR A 112 6.42 -11.20 -17.96
CA THR A 112 6.31 -11.25 -16.49
C THR A 112 6.67 -9.93 -15.84
N LEU A 113 6.13 -9.72 -14.65
CA LEU A 113 6.43 -8.60 -13.77
C LEU A 113 6.86 -9.14 -12.42
N THR A 114 8.02 -8.70 -11.91
CA THR A 114 8.56 -9.15 -10.62
C THR A 114 8.36 -8.09 -9.55
N VAL A 115 7.66 -8.45 -8.47
CA VAL A 115 7.48 -7.60 -7.29
C VAL A 115 8.64 -7.83 -6.34
N ASN A 116 9.59 -6.91 -6.30
CA ASN A 116 10.78 -6.96 -5.45
C ASN A 116 11.08 -5.64 -4.73
N LYS A 117 10.29 -4.59 -4.99
CA LYS A 117 10.48 -3.24 -4.45
C LYS A 117 9.15 -2.61 -4.05
N THR A 118 9.20 -1.68 -3.11
CA THR A 118 8.08 -0.82 -2.73
C THR A 118 8.57 0.59 -2.53
N LEU A 119 7.73 1.58 -2.81
CA LEU A 119 7.99 2.98 -2.58
C LEU A 119 6.80 3.61 -1.86
N GLU A 120 7.06 4.41 -0.84
CA GLU A 120 6.03 5.17 -0.11
C GLU A 120 6.49 6.59 0.18
N PHE A 121 5.56 7.53 0.16
CA PHE A 121 5.83 8.89 0.64
C PHE A 121 5.44 9.00 2.12
N ARG A 122 6.39 9.41 2.96
CA ARG A 122 6.17 9.67 4.38
C ARG A 122 5.84 11.13 4.62
N HIS A 123 4.58 11.41 4.93
CA HIS A 123 4.10 12.77 5.16
C HIS A 123 4.78 13.45 6.37
N GLY A 124 5.07 12.70 7.44
CA GLY A 124 5.72 13.22 8.64
C GLY A 124 7.13 13.76 8.40
N THR A 125 7.91 13.05 7.61
CA THR A 125 9.31 13.44 7.26
C THR A 125 9.40 14.12 5.90
N LYS A 126 8.28 14.22 5.15
CA LYS A 126 8.22 14.73 3.78
C LYS A 126 9.26 14.09 2.84
N SER A 127 9.49 12.81 3.00
CA SER A 127 10.52 12.06 2.28
C SER A 127 9.98 10.78 1.65
N TRP A 128 10.65 10.32 0.59
CA TRP A 128 10.40 9.03 -0.02
C TRP A 128 11.15 7.93 0.72
N ARG A 129 10.47 6.83 0.96
CA ARG A 129 11.07 5.61 1.49
C ARG A 129 10.90 4.48 0.48
N ALA A 130 11.99 4.04 -0.09
CA ALA A 130 12.05 2.79 -0.82
C ALA A 130 12.37 1.62 0.13
N GLY A 131 11.99 0.42 -0.22
CA GLY A 131 12.30 -0.77 0.56
C GLY A 131 11.90 -2.06 -0.15
N PRO A 132 12.32 -3.20 0.40
CA PRO A 132 11.85 -4.48 -0.05
C PRO A 132 10.39 -4.69 0.34
N PRO A 133 9.68 -5.65 -0.29
CA PRO A 133 8.35 -6.06 0.14
C PRO A 133 8.30 -6.45 1.61
N LYS A 134 7.16 -6.17 2.27
CA LYS A 134 6.99 -6.29 3.73
C LYS A 134 7.26 -7.70 4.29
N THR A 135 6.99 -8.74 3.52
CA THR A 135 7.17 -10.14 3.92
C THR A 135 7.83 -10.95 2.82
N PRO A 136 8.49 -12.09 3.12
CA PRO A 136 9.06 -12.98 2.10
C PRO A 136 8.04 -13.41 1.04
N ASN A 137 6.80 -13.67 1.43
CA ASN A 137 5.73 -14.09 0.52
C ASN A 137 5.21 -12.95 -0.39
N SER A 138 5.63 -11.71 -0.14
CA SER A 138 5.27 -10.58 -1.00
C SER A 138 6.16 -10.48 -2.24
N TYR A 139 7.34 -11.14 -2.24
CA TYR A 139 8.13 -11.31 -3.44
C TYR A 139 7.44 -12.31 -4.35
N ARG A 140 7.09 -11.88 -5.54
CA ARG A 140 6.39 -12.72 -6.51
C ARG A 140 6.68 -12.27 -7.93
N THR A 141 6.59 -13.20 -8.86
CA THR A 141 6.56 -12.94 -10.30
C THR A 141 5.15 -13.17 -10.80
N ILE A 142 4.60 -12.21 -11.49
CA ILE A 142 3.23 -12.18 -11.99
C ILE A 142 3.30 -12.35 -13.51
N PRO A 143 2.65 -13.36 -14.10
CA PRO A 143 2.49 -13.43 -15.55
C PRO A 143 1.58 -12.28 -16.02
N LEU A 144 1.95 -11.63 -17.11
CA LEU A 144 1.20 -10.51 -17.68
C LEU A 144 0.09 -11.04 -18.58
N THR A 145 -1.14 -10.61 -18.32
CA THR A 145 -2.24 -10.74 -19.28
C THR A 145 -1.96 -9.90 -20.53
N ASP A 146 -2.69 -10.12 -21.62
CA ASP A 146 -2.54 -9.31 -22.84
C ASP A 146 -2.82 -7.83 -22.55
N THR A 147 -3.80 -7.54 -21.68
CA THR A 147 -4.13 -6.18 -21.24
C THR A 147 -2.98 -5.55 -20.48
N ALA A 148 -2.44 -6.23 -19.46
CA ALA A 148 -1.33 -5.73 -18.65
C ALA A 148 -0.06 -5.52 -19.50
N TYR A 149 0.22 -6.46 -20.41
CA TYR A 149 1.32 -6.35 -21.36
C TYR A 149 1.16 -5.13 -22.29
N GLY A 150 -0.04 -4.94 -22.86
CA GLY A 150 -0.35 -3.80 -23.72
C GLY A 150 -0.17 -2.46 -23.01
N ILE A 151 -0.67 -2.33 -21.77
CA ILE A 151 -0.50 -1.15 -20.92
C ILE A 151 1.00 -0.84 -20.72
N LEU A 152 1.79 -1.85 -20.32
CA LEU A 152 3.21 -1.66 -20.08
C LEU A 152 3.98 -1.30 -21.36
N ARG A 153 3.61 -1.88 -22.51
CA ARG A 153 4.18 -1.51 -23.82
C ARG A 153 3.88 -0.06 -24.18
N GLU A 154 2.64 0.38 -24.05
CA GLU A 154 2.24 1.78 -24.31
C GLU A 154 3.05 2.76 -23.43
N VAL A 155 3.18 2.45 -22.13
CA VAL A 155 3.97 3.27 -21.21
C VAL A 155 5.45 3.23 -21.56
N TRP A 156 5.98 2.08 -21.99
CA TRP A 156 7.36 1.96 -22.45
C TRP A 156 7.64 2.76 -23.70
N ASP A 157 6.78 2.69 -24.70
CA ASP A 157 6.96 3.38 -25.98
C ASP A 157 6.84 4.92 -25.82
N SER A 158 6.02 5.38 -24.86
CA SER A 158 5.90 6.81 -24.53
C SER A 158 6.95 7.34 -23.54
N ARG A 159 7.87 6.50 -23.01
CA ARG A 159 8.83 6.91 -21.99
C ARG A 159 9.87 7.93 -22.47
N GLU A 160 10.22 7.92 -23.77
CA GLU A 160 11.18 8.83 -24.36
C GLU A 160 10.76 10.31 -24.21
N GLU A 161 9.47 10.59 -24.34
CA GLU A 161 8.90 11.93 -24.12
C GLU A 161 9.03 12.38 -22.65
N ARG A 162 9.31 11.43 -21.74
CA ARG A 162 9.40 11.64 -20.30
C ARG A 162 10.84 11.66 -19.76
N LYS A 163 11.85 11.40 -20.61
CA LYS A 163 13.28 11.27 -20.23
C LYS A 163 13.92 12.52 -19.60
N SER A 164 13.37 13.69 -19.80
CA SER A 164 13.91 14.94 -19.26
C SER A 164 13.63 15.14 -17.76
N SER A 165 13.12 14.14 -17.08
CA SER A 165 12.68 14.25 -15.68
C SER A 165 13.74 13.73 -14.74
N PRO A 166 13.97 14.39 -13.57
CA PRO A 166 14.77 13.81 -12.52
C PRO A 166 14.08 12.51 -12.08
N VAL A 167 14.72 11.40 -12.33
CA VAL A 167 14.30 10.11 -11.81
C VAL A 167 14.78 10.01 -10.37
N LEU A 168 13.95 9.48 -9.48
CA LEU A 168 14.37 9.20 -8.12
C LEU A 168 15.43 8.09 -8.17
N GLU A 169 16.71 8.47 -8.05
CA GLU A 169 17.78 7.51 -7.87
C GLU A 169 18.07 7.33 -6.38
N GLN A 170 17.84 6.14 -5.88
CA GLN A 170 18.11 5.80 -4.50
C GLN A 170 18.68 4.38 -4.42
N THR A 171 19.83 4.25 -3.77
CA THR A 171 20.40 2.95 -3.43
C THR A 171 20.28 2.75 -1.93
N LEU A 172 19.67 1.66 -1.53
CA LEU A 172 19.45 1.30 -0.13
C LEU A 172 20.08 -0.06 0.16
N GLU A 173 20.77 -0.13 1.28
CA GLU A 173 21.16 -1.41 1.84
C GLU A 173 20.08 -1.89 2.81
N HIS A 174 19.69 -3.13 2.68
CA HIS A 174 18.66 -3.71 3.54
C HIS A 174 18.94 -5.19 3.77
N MET A 175 18.40 -5.72 4.88
CA MET A 175 18.36 -7.15 5.10
C MET A 175 17.34 -7.78 4.15
N ASP A 176 17.79 -8.60 3.21
CA ASP A 176 16.89 -9.40 2.40
C ASP A 176 16.25 -10.49 3.27
N ARG A 177 14.94 -10.43 3.38
CA ARG A 177 14.17 -11.33 4.24
C ARG A 177 14.05 -12.75 3.71
N ARG A 178 14.45 -13.00 2.45
CA ARG A 178 14.50 -14.34 1.88
C ARG A 178 15.81 -15.04 2.19
N SER A 179 16.91 -14.35 1.92
CA SER A 179 18.25 -14.89 2.09
C SER A 179 18.84 -14.69 3.47
N GLY A 180 18.32 -13.74 4.26
CA GLY A 180 18.89 -13.32 5.53
C GLY A 180 20.21 -12.57 5.40
N SER A 181 20.58 -12.14 4.20
CA SER A 181 21.81 -11.43 3.91
C SER A 181 21.57 -9.95 3.59
N MET A 182 22.61 -9.13 3.68
CA MET A 182 22.55 -7.74 3.23
C MET A 182 22.47 -7.69 1.71
N ALA A 183 21.51 -6.96 1.19
CA ALA A 183 21.29 -6.74 -0.23
C ALA A 183 21.19 -5.24 -0.54
N LYS A 184 21.53 -4.88 -1.77
CA LYS A 184 21.34 -3.51 -2.29
C LYS A 184 20.07 -3.45 -3.12
N LEU A 185 19.24 -2.46 -2.84
CA LEU A 185 18.04 -2.15 -3.61
C LEU A 185 18.26 -0.83 -4.32
N VAL A 186 18.21 -0.88 -5.64
CA VAL A 186 18.35 0.32 -6.49
C VAL A 186 16.98 0.72 -6.99
N MET A 187 16.59 1.97 -6.73
CA MET A 187 15.39 2.60 -7.26
C MET A 187 15.80 3.57 -8.35
N ARG A 188 15.53 3.24 -9.58
CA ARG A 188 15.72 4.11 -10.76
C ARG A 188 14.78 3.64 -11.87
N ASP A 189 14.56 4.47 -12.87
CA ASP A 189 13.75 4.16 -14.04
C ASP A 189 12.34 3.64 -13.66
N LEU A 190 11.62 4.46 -12.87
CA LEU A 190 10.25 4.15 -12.47
C LEU A 190 9.34 4.05 -13.70
N VAL A 191 8.46 3.04 -13.70
CA VAL A 191 7.46 2.83 -14.76
C VAL A 191 6.44 3.98 -14.75
N PHE A 192 5.99 4.39 -13.56
CA PHE A 192 4.99 5.44 -13.41
C PHE A 192 5.53 6.62 -12.60
N ILE A 193 5.37 7.80 -13.17
CA ILE A 193 5.72 9.08 -12.52
C ILE A 193 4.53 10.03 -12.63
N ASN A 194 4.47 11.00 -11.72
CA ASN A 194 3.52 12.09 -11.81
C ASN A 194 3.85 12.94 -13.04
N TRP A 195 2.90 13.09 -13.94
CA TRP A 195 3.10 13.80 -15.20
C TRP A 195 3.41 15.29 -15.04
N ARG A 196 2.97 15.93 -13.94
CA ARG A 196 3.22 17.36 -13.65
C ARG A 196 4.56 17.58 -12.96
N THR A 197 4.84 16.84 -11.89
CA THR A 197 6.01 17.06 -11.04
C THR A 197 7.22 16.26 -11.51
N ARG A 198 7.01 15.26 -12.34
CA ARG A 198 8.03 14.31 -12.79
C ARG A 198 8.65 13.49 -11.64
N GLU A 199 8.02 13.51 -10.49
CA GLU A 199 8.38 12.72 -9.31
C GLU A 199 7.48 11.47 -9.19
N PRO A 200 7.81 10.51 -8.31
CA PRO A 200 6.89 9.43 -8.00
C PRO A 200 5.55 9.97 -7.51
N ALA A 201 4.46 9.31 -7.85
CA ALA A 201 3.14 9.68 -7.34
C ALA A 201 2.99 9.27 -5.87
N LYS A 202 2.42 10.14 -5.04
CA LYS A 202 2.20 9.84 -3.62
C LYS A 202 1.03 8.85 -3.46
N ASN A 203 1.16 7.90 -2.54
CA ASN A 203 0.12 6.91 -2.23
C ASN A 203 -1.24 7.60 -1.95
N SER A 204 -1.24 8.63 -1.09
CA SER A 204 -2.45 9.37 -0.76
C SER A 204 -3.11 10.06 -1.96
N SER A 205 -2.33 10.43 -2.97
CA SER A 205 -2.89 11.02 -4.20
C SER A 205 -3.64 9.99 -5.03
N TYR A 206 -3.16 8.73 -5.06
CA TYR A 206 -3.89 7.65 -5.71
C TYR A 206 -5.21 7.36 -5.00
N ASP A 207 -5.19 7.25 -3.66
CA ASP A 207 -6.39 6.93 -2.88
C ASP A 207 -7.45 8.04 -3.04
N THR A 208 -7.04 9.32 -2.93
CA THR A 208 -7.95 10.46 -3.10
C THR A 208 -8.57 10.48 -4.50
N HIS A 209 -7.76 10.24 -5.54
CA HIS A 209 -8.25 10.24 -6.90
C HIS A 209 -9.10 9.01 -7.22
N LEU A 210 -8.74 7.83 -6.67
CA LEU A 210 -9.55 6.61 -6.75
C LEU A 210 -10.97 6.85 -6.22
N TYR A 211 -11.08 7.43 -5.01
CA TYR A 211 -12.38 7.70 -4.40
C TYR A 211 -13.21 8.68 -5.22
N LYS A 212 -12.57 9.70 -5.79
CA LYS A 212 -13.26 10.63 -6.70
C LYS A 212 -13.83 9.90 -7.94
N LEU A 213 -13.03 9.02 -8.54
CA LEU A 213 -13.48 8.21 -9.69
C LEU A 213 -14.61 7.24 -9.32
N CYS A 214 -14.58 6.65 -8.11
CA CYS A 214 -15.68 5.82 -7.62
C CYS A 214 -16.97 6.62 -7.49
N ASP A 215 -16.88 7.83 -6.92
CA ASP A 215 -18.03 8.72 -6.76
C ASP A 215 -18.60 9.15 -8.14
N GLU A 216 -17.72 9.50 -9.10
CA GLU A 216 -18.11 9.82 -10.49
C GLU A 216 -18.73 8.63 -11.23
N ALA A 217 -18.24 7.43 -10.97
CA ALA A 217 -18.74 6.18 -11.53
C ALA A 217 -20.04 5.68 -10.88
N GLY A 218 -20.46 6.29 -9.75
CA GLY A 218 -21.62 5.84 -8.99
C GLY A 218 -21.43 4.46 -8.33
N ILE A 219 -20.19 4.06 -8.07
CA ILE A 219 -19.85 2.79 -7.42
C ILE A 219 -19.32 3.02 -6.00
N ARG A 220 -19.40 1.97 -5.18
CA ARG A 220 -18.81 2.05 -3.81
C ARG A 220 -17.30 2.22 -3.87
N ARG A 221 -16.75 2.93 -2.89
CA ARG A 221 -15.30 3.02 -2.70
C ARG A 221 -14.74 1.67 -2.20
N PHE A 222 -13.65 1.21 -2.75
CA PHE A 222 -13.02 -0.09 -2.51
C PHE A 222 -11.55 0.04 -2.08
#